data_0b88d7bf32b8eb4beeddd9837df1c8ca
#
_entry.id   0b88d7bf32b8eb4beeddd9837df1c8ca
#
_cell.length_a   1.000
_cell.length_b   1.000
_cell.length_c   1.000
_cell.angle_alpha   90.00
_cell.angle_beta   90.00
_cell.angle_gamma   90.00
#
_symmetry.space_group_name_H-M   'P 1'
#
loop_
_entity.id
_entity.type
_entity.pdbx_description
1 polymer ?
#
loop_
_entity_poly.entity_id
_entity_poly.type
_entity_poly.pdbx_seq_one_letter_code
_entity_poly.pdbx_strand_id
1 'polypeptide(L)'
;MMMKKFLFLKIIGVFIFLTLLIGGSSFWYINKTFLSFEDGYDEPNNIDQLTIEGQLFLDRNNNGKLDPYEDNRQPLRTRVNDVLSQMTLEEKIHLLKGAGMASSVGMTKPGGIPGAVGAIVPTPRLGIPTIYLSDGPAGLRIKPTRKGEDKTFYCTAFPISTLLASSWNKAMIFEVGDAMGKEAEAYGIDVILGPAANIHRHPLCGRNFEYFSEDPLLSGLMGAAIVNGIQSNGVGTSLKHFVANNQETNRLLNDVIVSDRAMREIYLKGFEHIVKRSQPWTIMSSYNKVNGTYTSESNSLLTDVLRDEWGFEGLVMTDWFGGKNPAAQISAGNDLLEPGTNRQWKALIK
;
A
#
# COMPACT_ATOMS: atom_id res chain seq x y z
N MET A 1 58.83 -25.38 -7.80
CA MET A 1 57.66 -25.53 -6.92
C MET A 1 57.18 -24.20 -6.36
N MET A 2 58.03 -23.31 -5.91
CA MET A 2 57.69 -21.97 -5.37
C MET A 2 56.97 -21.07 -6.35
N MET A 3 57.38 -21.01 -7.60
CA MET A 3 56.78 -20.13 -8.65
C MET A 3 55.32 -20.49 -8.99
N LYS A 4 54.96 -21.79 -8.97
CA LYS A 4 53.57 -22.27 -9.17
C LYS A 4 52.66 -21.92 -7.99
N LYS A 5 53.18 -21.94 -6.74
CA LYS A 5 52.43 -21.48 -5.56
C LYS A 5 52.14 -19.97 -5.59
N PHE A 6 53.13 -19.16 -6.05
CA PHE A 6 52.99 -17.72 -6.15
C PHE A 6 51.97 -17.33 -7.24
N LEU A 7 51.98 -18.02 -8.37
CA LEU A 7 50.99 -17.81 -9.44
C LEU A 7 49.57 -18.23 -8.96
N PHE A 8 49.43 -19.33 -8.26
CA PHE A 8 48.17 -19.78 -7.71
C PHE A 8 47.57 -18.77 -6.70
N LEU A 9 48.40 -18.23 -5.79
CA LEU A 9 47.98 -17.17 -4.86
C LEU A 9 47.55 -15.89 -5.56
N LYS A 10 48.23 -15.50 -6.65
CA LYS A 10 47.79 -14.33 -7.47
C LYS A 10 46.44 -14.58 -8.14
N ILE A 11 46.22 -15.76 -8.68
CA ILE A 11 44.94 -16.12 -9.31
C ILE A 11 43.81 -16.09 -8.28
N ILE A 12 44.01 -16.65 -7.08
CA ILE A 12 43.04 -16.59 -5.98
C ILE A 12 42.77 -15.13 -5.58
N GLY A 13 43.83 -14.31 -5.45
CA GLY A 13 43.69 -12.88 -5.11
C GLY A 13 42.86 -12.11 -6.14
N VAL A 14 43.11 -12.35 -7.43
CA VAL A 14 42.32 -11.75 -8.52
C VAL A 14 40.87 -12.24 -8.48
N PHE A 15 40.65 -13.52 -8.25
CA PHE A 15 39.30 -14.07 -8.15
C PHE A 15 38.51 -13.47 -6.97
N ILE A 16 39.12 -13.39 -5.79
CA ILE A 16 38.50 -12.76 -4.61
C ILE A 16 38.21 -11.29 -4.90
N PHE A 17 39.15 -10.55 -5.50
CA PHE A 17 38.97 -9.14 -5.85
C PHE A 17 37.80 -8.94 -6.82
N LEU A 18 37.71 -9.76 -7.87
CA LEU A 18 36.62 -9.68 -8.84
C LEU A 18 35.26 -10.03 -8.19
N THR A 19 35.23 -11.02 -7.30
CA THR A 19 34.02 -11.40 -6.56
C THR A 19 33.54 -10.26 -5.66
N LEU A 20 34.45 -9.61 -4.95
CA LEU A 20 34.13 -8.46 -4.09
C LEU A 20 33.70 -7.26 -4.92
N LEU A 21 34.31 -7.02 -6.07
CA LEU A 21 33.97 -5.93 -6.98
C LEU A 21 32.58 -6.12 -7.59
N ILE A 22 32.28 -7.33 -8.04
CA ILE A 22 30.95 -7.68 -8.57
C ILE A 22 29.90 -7.60 -7.46
N GLY A 23 30.19 -8.18 -6.29
CA GLY A 23 29.30 -8.13 -5.13
C GLY A 23 29.03 -6.72 -4.65
N GLY A 24 30.05 -5.90 -4.53
CA GLY A 24 29.95 -4.48 -4.16
C GLY A 24 29.16 -3.65 -5.17
N SER A 25 29.46 -3.84 -6.46
CA SER A 25 28.73 -3.16 -7.54
C SER A 25 27.27 -3.56 -7.60
N SER A 26 26.99 -4.87 -7.43
CA SER A 26 25.62 -5.39 -7.40
C SER A 26 24.86 -4.86 -6.18
N PHE A 27 25.48 -4.86 -5.00
CA PHE A 27 24.89 -4.30 -3.79
C PHE A 27 24.60 -2.80 -3.94
N TRP A 28 25.58 -2.03 -4.46
CA TRP A 28 25.40 -0.60 -4.73
C TRP A 28 24.24 -0.35 -5.70
N TYR A 29 24.18 -1.13 -6.80
CA TYR A 29 23.09 -1.01 -7.78
C TYR A 29 21.73 -1.34 -7.17
N ILE A 30 21.62 -2.45 -6.42
CA ILE A 30 20.40 -2.86 -5.74
C ILE A 30 19.98 -1.81 -4.72
N ASN A 31 20.91 -1.37 -3.88
CA ASN A 31 20.63 -0.35 -2.87
C ASN A 31 20.12 0.94 -3.51
N LYS A 32 20.85 1.48 -4.50
CA LYS A 32 20.49 2.73 -5.17
C LYS A 32 19.19 2.64 -5.98
N THR A 33 18.86 1.46 -6.50
CA THR A 33 17.71 1.31 -7.41
C THR A 33 16.43 0.90 -6.68
N PHE A 34 16.57 0.10 -5.62
CA PHE A 34 15.42 -0.55 -4.98
C PHE A 34 15.31 -0.31 -3.48
N LEU A 35 16.41 -0.15 -2.75
CA LEU A 35 16.40 -0.16 -1.28
C LEU A 35 16.62 1.22 -0.65
N SER A 36 17.14 2.21 -1.40
CA SER A 36 17.39 3.55 -0.85
C SER A 36 16.06 4.24 -0.51
N PHE A 37 15.99 4.72 0.72
CA PHE A 37 14.94 5.67 1.09
C PHE A 37 15.21 7.04 0.41
N GLU A 38 14.15 7.82 0.27
CA GLU A 38 14.26 9.18 -0.24
C GLU A 38 14.98 10.06 0.80
N ASP A 39 16.22 10.41 0.51
CA ASP A 39 16.97 11.35 1.35
C ASP A 39 16.28 12.73 1.30
N GLY A 40 16.10 13.36 2.46
CA GLY A 40 15.46 14.67 2.58
C GLY A 40 13.94 14.65 2.81
N TYR A 41 13.33 13.46 2.86
CA TYR A 41 11.93 13.28 3.25
C TYR A 41 11.87 12.66 4.66
N ASP A 42 12.33 13.41 5.65
CA ASP A 42 12.20 13.05 7.06
C ASP A 42 10.84 13.50 7.60
N GLU A 43 10.42 12.90 8.73
CA GLU A 43 9.19 13.34 9.39
C GLU A 43 9.23 14.84 9.71
N PRO A 44 8.09 15.53 9.63
CA PRO A 44 8.01 16.94 10.04
C PRO A 44 8.46 17.09 11.48
N ASN A 45 9.44 17.96 11.73
CA ASN A 45 9.93 18.25 13.07
C ASN A 45 9.21 19.47 13.65
N ASN A 46 8.84 19.40 14.92
CA ASN A 46 8.33 20.53 15.71
C ASN A 46 7.22 21.32 14.99
N ILE A 47 6.08 20.69 14.81
CA ILE A 47 4.86 21.39 14.36
C ILE A 47 4.40 22.30 15.49
N ASP A 48 4.41 23.61 15.24
CA ASP A 48 3.96 24.62 16.20
C ASP A 48 2.44 24.59 16.35
N GLN A 49 1.95 25.24 17.40
CA GLN A 49 0.53 25.34 17.70
C GLN A 49 0.07 26.78 17.68
N LEU A 50 -1.06 27.03 17.04
CA LEU A 50 -1.72 28.32 17.01
C LEU A 50 -3.01 28.29 17.83
N THR A 51 -3.24 29.30 18.63
CA THR A 51 -4.54 29.47 19.31
C THR A 51 -5.29 30.60 18.63
N ILE A 52 -6.39 30.27 17.95
CA ILE A 52 -7.25 31.23 17.26
C ILE A 52 -8.65 31.12 17.86
N GLU A 53 -9.16 32.25 18.37
CA GLU A 53 -10.50 32.30 18.99
C GLU A 53 -10.71 31.25 20.10
N GLY A 54 -9.64 30.93 20.85
CA GLY A 54 -9.66 29.93 21.91
C GLY A 54 -9.60 28.46 21.42
N GLN A 55 -9.48 28.21 20.14
CA GLN A 55 -9.28 26.89 19.57
C GLN A 55 -7.82 26.68 19.21
N LEU A 56 -7.35 25.44 19.38
CA LEU A 56 -5.98 25.03 19.08
C LEU A 56 -5.90 24.42 17.66
N PHE A 57 -4.94 24.89 16.87
CA PHE A 57 -4.62 24.41 15.52
C PHE A 57 -3.14 24.06 15.43
N LEU A 58 -2.81 23.18 14.47
CA LEU A 58 -1.42 22.85 14.16
C LEU A 58 -0.94 23.76 13.01
N ASP A 59 0.10 24.56 13.28
CA ASP A 59 0.84 25.31 12.25
C ASP A 59 1.82 24.33 11.57
N ARG A 60 1.34 23.63 10.58
CA ARG A 60 2.05 22.49 9.99
C ARG A 60 3.29 22.90 9.19
N ASN A 61 3.29 24.11 8.67
CA ASN A 61 4.42 24.65 7.91
C ASN A 61 5.23 25.68 8.70
N ASN A 62 4.87 25.90 9.98
CA ASN A 62 5.54 26.80 10.92
C ASN A 62 5.70 28.23 10.38
N ASN A 63 4.65 28.75 9.70
CA ASN A 63 4.65 30.11 9.15
C ASN A 63 4.03 31.16 10.07
N GLY A 64 3.49 30.76 11.23
CA GLY A 64 2.85 31.61 12.23
C GLY A 64 1.43 32.06 11.83
N LYS A 65 0.79 31.42 10.86
CA LYS A 65 -0.56 31.72 10.37
C LYS A 65 -1.37 30.44 10.26
N LEU A 66 -2.67 30.56 10.42
CA LEU A 66 -3.57 29.44 10.15
C LEU A 66 -3.91 29.42 8.65
N ASP A 67 -3.25 28.53 7.93
CA ASP A 67 -3.55 28.33 6.51
C ASP A 67 -4.86 27.53 6.32
N PRO A 68 -5.57 27.69 5.21
CA PRO A 68 -6.82 26.97 4.97
C PRO A 68 -6.70 25.44 5.09
N TYR A 69 -5.57 24.82 4.71
CA TYR A 69 -5.39 23.38 4.83
C TYR A 69 -5.22 22.88 6.26
N GLU A 70 -4.83 23.75 7.17
CA GLU A 70 -4.64 23.49 8.61
C GLU A 70 -5.94 23.66 9.40
N ASP A 71 -6.85 24.50 8.90
CA ASP A 71 -8.13 24.78 9.54
C ASP A 71 -9.13 23.63 9.26
N ASN A 72 -9.32 22.78 10.26
CA ASN A 72 -10.24 21.63 10.18
C ASN A 72 -11.74 22.03 10.08
N ARG A 73 -12.08 23.30 10.28
CA ARG A 73 -13.43 23.85 10.09
C ARG A 73 -13.75 24.11 8.61
N GLN A 74 -12.70 24.21 7.78
CA GLN A 74 -12.87 24.41 6.32
C GLN A 74 -13.34 23.13 5.63
N PRO A 75 -14.14 23.25 4.55
CA PRO A 75 -14.49 22.09 3.74
C PRO A 75 -13.26 21.37 3.21
N LEU A 76 -13.30 20.04 3.17
CA LEU A 76 -12.18 19.21 2.72
C LEU A 76 -11.60 19.67 1.37
N ARG A 77 -12.47 19.99 0.41
CA ARG A 77 -12.05 20.47 -0.92
C ARG A 77 -11.23 21.77 -0.85
N THR A 78 -11.63 22.69 0.04
CA THR A 78 -10.89 23.95 0.25
C THR A 78 -9.50 23.62 0.81
N ARG A 79 -9.41 22.77 1.81
CA ARG A 79 -8.16 22.33 2.42
C ARG A 79 -7.23 21.64 1.43
N VAL A 80 -7.76 20.73 0.62
CA VAL A 80 -6.99 20.02 -0.41
C VAL A 80 -6.50 20.98 -1.49
N ASN A 81 -7.34 21.89 -1.98
CA ASN A 81 -6.93 22.86 -3.01
C ASN A 81 -5.83 23.78 -2.49
N ASP A 82 -5.92 24.21 -1.23
CA ASP A 82 -4.91 25.07 -0.62
C ASP A 82 -3.56 24.35 -0.51
N VAL A 83 -3.50 23.17 0.10
CA VAL A 83 -2.24 22.41 0.20
C VAL A 83 -1.64 22.09 -1.15
N LEU A 84 -2.47 21.70 -2.15
CA LEU A 84 -2.01 21.43 -3.52
C LEU A 84 -1.43 22.67 -4.20
N SER A 85 -1.95 23.87 -3.91
CA SER A 85 -1.43 25.12 -4.46
C SER A 85 -0.05 25.47 -3.91
N GLN A 86 0.25 25.03 -2.68
CA GLN A 86 1.52 25.23 -1.99
C GLN A 86 2.57 24.19 -2.35
N MET A 87 2.18 22.99 -2.82
CA MET A 87 3.09 21.91 -3.17
C MET A 87 3.86 22.20 -4.47
N THR A 88 5.16 21.89 -4.44
CA THR A 88 5.99 21.83 -5.65
C THR A 88 5.60 20.64 -6.52
N LEU A 89 5.99 20.65 -7.80
CA LEU A 89 5.77 19.51 -8.68
C LEU A 89 6.45 18.25 -8.15
N GLU A 90 7.65 18.37 -7.60
CA GLU A 90 8.40 17.28 -7.02
C GLU A 90 7.66 16.65 -5.82
N GLU A 91 7.16 17.47 -4.88
CA GLU A 91 6.37 17.00 -3.75
C GLU A 91 5.09 16.27 -4.20
N LYS A 92 4.41 16.79 -5.23
CA LYS A 92 3.24 16.11 -5.80
C LYS A 92 3.58 14.75 -6.38
N ILE A 93 4.69 14.64 -7.13
CA ILE A 93 5.14 13.36 -7.71
C ILE A 93 5.57 12.39 -6.61
N HIS A 94 6.16 12.86 -5.51
CA HIS A 94 6.52 12.00 -4.38
C HIS A 94 5.32 11.33 -3.73
N LEU A 95 4.17 11.99 -3.69
CA LEU A 95 2.92 11.39 -3.19
C LEU A 95 2.35 10.30 -4.11
N LEU A 96 2.75 10.26 -5.38
CA LEU A 96 2.26 9.25 -6.35
C LEU A 96 3.02 7.91 -6.27
N LYS A 97 3.97 7.76 -5.36
CA LYS A 97 4.75 6.53 -5.20
C LYS A 97 5.04 6.22 -3.74
N GLY A 98 5.19 4.91 -3.45
CA GLY A 98 5.63 4.46 -2.14
C GLY A 98 7.06 4.87 -1.79
N ALA A 99 7.43 4.66 -0.53
CA ALA A 99 8.72 5.04 0.05
C ALA A 99 9.89 4.07 -0.30
N GLY A 100 9.67 3.10 -1.19
CA GLY A 100 10.70 2.15 -1.62
C GLY A 100 10.53 0.76 -1.01
N MET A 101 11.42 -0.16 -1.42
CA MET A 101 11.35 -1.58 -1.04
C MET A 101 11.90 -1.91 0.34
N ALA A 102 12.56 -0.99 1.00
CA ALA A 102 13.32 -1.31 2.20
C ALA A 102 12.45 -1.95 3.30
N SER A 103 11.25 -1.44 3.54
CA SER A 103 10.29 -2.01 4.49
C SER A 103 9.83 -3.41 4.07
N SER A 104 9.56 -3.63 2.79
CA SER A 104 9.11 -4.92 2.24
C SER A 104 10.13 -6.04 2.41
N VAL A 105 11.44 -5.72 2.46
CA VAL A 105 12.52 -6.68 2.73
C VAL A 105 12.98 -6.64 4.18
N GLY A 106 12.19 -6.04 5.07
CA GLY A 106 12.45 -6.03 6.50
C GLY A 106 13.44 -4.99 6.99
N MET A 107 13.86 -4.05 6.15
CA MET A 107 14.63 -2.87 6.55
C MET A 107 13.64 -1.76 6.92
N THR A 108 13.85 -1.14 8.06
CA THR A 108 12.98 -0.06 8.54
C THR A 108 13.80 1.22 8.62
N LYS A 109 13.26 2.32 8.07
CA LYS A 109 13.84 3.65 8.26
C LYS A 109 13.88 3.97 9.77
N PRO A 110 14.92 4.65 10.28
CA PRO A 110 14.91 5.15 11.65
C PRO A 110 13.62 5.95 11.94
N GLY A 111 12.96 5.62 13.04
CA GLY A 111 11.66 6.22 13.39
C GLY A 111 10.43 5.55 12.74
N GLY A 112 10.62 4.67 11.77
CA GLY A 112 9.52 3.96 11.12
C GLY A 112 8.99 2.78 11.94
N ILE A 113 7.83 2.25 11.51
CA ILE A 113 7.16 1.13 12.19
C ILE A 113 7.77 -0.20 11.72
N PRO A 114 8.43 -0.96 12.61
CA PRO A 114 9.05 -2.23 12.25
C PRO A 114 8.02 -3.28 11.82
N GLY A 115 8.11 -3.72 10.58
CA GLY A 115 7.18 -4.69 9.97
C GLY A 115 6.14 -4.09 9.05
N ALA A 116 5.95 -2.76 9.05
CA ALA A 116 5.16 -2.10 8.03
C ALA A 116 5.73 -2.42 6.64
N VAL A 117 4.87 -2.81 5.71
CA VAL A 117 5.29 -3.33 4.39
C VAL A 117 5.50 -2.22 3.37
N GLY A 118 4.91 -1.06 3.59
CA GLY A 118 5.01 0.12 2.74
C GLY A 118 4.74 1.40 3.50
N ALA A 119 4.99 2.52 2.84
CA ALA A 119 4.66 3.84 3.34
C ALA A 119 4.54 4.83 2.18
N ILE A 120 3.77 5.90 2.38
CA ILE A 120 3.79 7.09 1.54
C ILE A 120 4.73 8.08 2.21
N VAL A 121 5.66 8.66 1.46
CA VAL A 121 6.64 9.60 2.01
C VAL A 121 5.98 10.87 2.55
N PRO A 122 6.53 11.48 3.61
CA PRO A 122 6.01 12.71 4.16
C PRO A 122 6.28 13.90 3.22
N THR A 123 5.59 15.02 3.44
CA THR A 123 5.97 16.32 2.87
C THR A 123 6.30 17.27 4.03
N PRO A 124 7.56 17.24 4.53
CA PRO A 124 7.94 17.91 5.79
C PRO A 124 7.66 19.41 5.80
N ARG A 125 7.90 20.07 4.66
CA ARG A 125 7.70 21.52 4.51
C ARG A 125 6.24 21.95 4.74
N LEU A 126 5.29 21.06 4.51
CA LEU A 126 3.86 21.29 4.71
C LEU A 126 3.30 20.49 5.90
N GLY A 127 4.16 19.93 6.73
CA GLY A 127 3.78 19.16 7.90
C GLY A 127 2.90 17.93 7.60
N ILE A 128 3.00 17.37 6.39
CA ILE A 128 2.30 16.14 6.01
C ILE A 128 3.17 14.96 6.48
N PRO A 129 2.66 14.10 7.39
CA PRO A 129 3.44 13.00 7.95
C PRO A 129 3.55 11.82 6.97
N THR A 130 4.41 10.85 7.29
CA THR A 130 4.42 9.54 6.66
C THR A 130 3.10 8.81 6.91
N ILE A 131 2.58 8.13 5.89
CA ILE A 131 1.43 7.23 6.00
C ILE A 131 1.96 5.79 5.96
N TYR A 132 1.71 5.01 7.01
CA TYR A 132 2.21 3.64 7.14
C TYR A 132 1.20 2.59 6.69
N LEU A 133 1.64 1.68 5.84
CA LEU A 133 0.85 0.58 5.30
C LEU A 133 1.31 -0.74 5.94
N SER A 134 0.38 -1.52 6.50
CA SER A 134 0.69 -2.85 7.05
C SER A 134 -0.13 -3.94 6.37
N ASP A 135 0.53 -5.04 6.02
CA ASP A 135 -0.17 -6.29 5.71
C ASP A 135 -0.80 -6.79 7.04
N GLY A 136 -1.97 -7.38 7.09
CA GLY A 136 -2.67 -8.19 6.17
C GLY A 136 -4.12 -8.48 6.56
N PRO A 137 -4.81 -9.29 5.72
CA PRO A 137 -6.24 -9.59 5.85
C PRO A 137 -6.67 -10.34 7.12
N ALA A 138 -5.76 -11.02 7.80
CA ALA A 138 -6.03 -11.77 9.03
C ALA A 138 -5.28 -11.23 10.25
N GLY A 139 -4.95 -9.95 10.26
CA GLY A 139 -4.23 -9.25 11.33
C GLY A 139 -2.93 -8.60 10.86
N LEU A 140 -2.39 -7.70 11.67
CA LEU A 140 -1.20 -6.93 11.35
C LEU A 140 0.07 -7.78 11.29
N ARG A 141 1.01 -7.36 10.46
CA ARG A 141 2.37 -7.91 10.39
C ARG A 141 3.39 -6.93 10.95
N ILE A 142 3.49 -6.89 12.26
CA ILE A 142 4.49 -6.09 12.98
C ILE A 142 5.64 -6.99 13.43
N LYS A 143 6.88 -6.51 13.38
CA LYS A 143 8.02 -7.27 13.92
C LYS A 143 7.90 -7.43 15.43
N PRO A 144 8.09 -8.65 15.96
CA PRO A 144 7.97 -8.91 17.40
C PRO A 144 9.10 -8.30 18.22
N THR A 145 10.23 -8.00 17.60
CA THR A 145 11.41 -7.45 18.28
C THR A 145 11.85 -6.13 17.64
N ARG A 146 12.32 -5.21 18.47
CA ARG A 146 12.89 -3.91 18.04
C ARG A 146 14.29 -3.75 18.61
N LYS A 147 15.17 -3.07 17.87
CA LYS A 147 16.55 -2.83 18.33
C LYS A 147 16.54 -1.90 19.53
N GLY A 148 17.15 -2.35 20.63
CA GLY A 148 17.25 -1.58 21.87
C GLY A 148 16.05 -1.67 22.79
N GLU A 149 15.10 -2.56 22.50
CA GLU A 149 13.94 -2.83 23.36
C GLU A 149 13.89 -4.31 23.74
N ASP A 150 13.69 -4.59 25.03
CA ASP A 150 13.55 -5.96 25.57
C ASP A 150 12.10 -6.47 25.45
N LYS A 151 11.15 -5.57 25.15
CA LYS A 151 9.74 -5.89 25.00
C LYS A 151 9.47 -6.67 23.72
N THR A 152 8.64 -7.71 23.81
CA THR A 152 8.08 -8.38 22.65
C THR A 152 6.76 -7.72 22.25
N PHE A 153 6.61 -7.44 20.96
CA PHE A 153 5.40 -6.87 20.36
C PHE A 153 4.59 -7.99 19.71
N TYR A 154 3.31 -8.05 20.04
CA TYR A 154 2.41 -9.09 19.57
C TYR A 154 1.31 -8.46 18.72
N CYS A 155 0.90 -9.17 17.68
CA CYS A 155 -0.31 -8.88 16.93
C CYS A 155 -1.24 -10.08 16.98
N THR A 156 -2.54 -9.80 16.98
CA THR A 156 -3.57 -10.83 16.98
C THR A 156 -3.62 -11.54 15.62
N ALA A 157 -3.57 -12.87 15.65
CA ALA A 157 -3.91 -13.69 14.49
C ALA A 157 -5.42 -13.93 14.48
N PHE A 158 -6.14 -13.13 13.72
CA PHE A 158 -7.58 -13.29 13.56
C PHE A 158 -7.91 -14.49 12.65
N PRO A 159 -9.12 -15.00 12.72
CA PRO A 159 -9.56 -16.05 11.80
C PRO A 159 -9.43 -15.61 10.33
N ILE A 160 -9.04 -16.53 9.45
CA ILE A 160 -8.94 -16.26 8.00
C ILE A 160 -10.29 -15.90 7.41
N SER A 161 -10.30 -15.12 6.31
CA SER A 161 -11.54 -14.60 5.71
C SER A 161 -12.54 -15.67 5.32
N THR A 162 -12.08 -16.83 4.82
CA THR A 162 -12.93 -17.99 4.52
C THR A 162 -13.70 -18.47 5.77
N LEU A 163 -13.01 -18.56 6.93
CA LEU A 163 -13.64 -18.98 8.18
C LEU A 163 -14.64 -17.93 8.69
N LEU A 164 -14.25 -16.64 8.63
CA LEU A 164 -15.16 -15.56 9.00
C LEU A 164 -16.43 -15.56 8.15
N ALA A 165 -16.30 -15.71 6.84
CA ALA A 165 -17.45 -15.75 5.92
C ALA A 165 -18.36 -16.95 6.18
N SER A 166 -17.81 -18.09 6.63
CA SER A 166 -18.58 -19.29 6.98
C SER A 166 -19.55 -19.09 8.15
N SER A 167 -19.36 -18.04 8.95
CA SER A 167 -20.28 -17.66 10.03
C SER A 167 -21.58 -17.02 9.53
N TRP A 168 -21.59 -16.44 8.34
CA TRP A 168 -22.70 -15.65 7.77
C TRP A 168 -23.15 -14.48 8.66
N ASN A 169 -22.28 -14.07 9.61
CA ASN A 169 -22.61 -13.08 10.66
C ASN A 169 -21.84 -11.76 10.44
N LYS A 170 -22.48 -10.81 9.77
CA LYS A 170 -21.92 -9.47 9.50
C LYS A 170 -21.58 -8.70 10.78
N ALA A 171 -22.36 -8.83 11.84
CA ALA A 171 -22.11 -8.12 13.09
C ALA A 171 -20.80 -8.60 13.74
N MET A 172 -20.61 -9.93 13.83
CA MET A 172 -19.36 -10.50 14.33
C MET A 172 -18.15 -10.08 13.48
N ILE A 173 -18.29 -10.04 12.15
CA ILE A 173 -17.20 -9.63 11.27
C ILE A 173 -16.88 -8.13 11.45
N PHE A 174 -17.88 -7.30 11.69
CA PHE A 174 -17.65 -5.90 12.06
C PHE A 174 -16.85 -5.80 13.37
N GLU A 175 -17.19 -6.57 14.40
CA GLU A 175 -16.45 -6.60 15.69
C GLU A 175 -15.00 -7.06 15.51
N VAL A 176 -14.75 -8.04 14.63
CA VAL A 176 -13.39 -8.46 14.26
C VAL A 176 -12.65 -7.30 13.58
N GLY A 177 -13.28 -6.60 12.66
CA GLY A 177 -12.72 -5.41 12.00
C GLY A 177 -12.43 -4.29 12.99
N ASP A 178 -13.32 -4.02 13.92
CA ASP A 178 -13.14 -3.03 14.99
C ASP A 178 -11.91 -3.37 15.87
N ALA A 179 -11.76 -4.64 16.25
CA ALA A 179 -10.60 -5.09 17.00
C ALA A 179 -9.30 -4.96 16.21
N MET A 180 -9.30 -5.27 14.89
CA MET A 180 -8.16 -5.07 14.01
C MET A 180 -7.79 -3.58 13.87
N GLY A 181 -8.79 -2.71 13.74
CA GLY A 181 -8.59 -1.26 13.64
C GLY A 181 -7.95 -0.69 14.91
N LYS A 182 -8.43 -1.07 16.09
CA LYS A 182 -7.86 -0.67 17.38
C LYS A 182 -6.40 -1.11 17.55
N GLU A 183 -6.08 -2.33 17.12
CA GLU A 183 -4.71 -2.82 17.16
C GLU A 183 -3.80 -2.04 16.19
N ALA A 184 -4.30 -1.71 14.99
CA ALA A 184 -3.58 -0.92 14.00
C ALA A 184 -3.30 0.52 14.50
N GLU A 185 -4.30 1.18 15.06
CA GLU A 185 -4.16 2.50 15.68
C GLU A 185 -3.08 2.48 16.78
N ALA A 186 -3.13 1.48 17.68
CA ALA A 186 -2.18 1.34 18.77
C ALA A 186 -0.73 1.13 18.29
N TYR A 187 -0.51 0.59 17.08
CA TYR A 187 0.78 0.46 16.45
C TYR A 187 1.17 1.64 15.55
N GLY A 188 0.30 2.61 15.35
CA GLY A 188 0.53 3.77 14.47
C GLY A 188 0.44 3.40 12.98
N ILE A 189 -0.32 2.38 12.62
CA ILE A 189 -0.60 2.00 11.24
C ILE A 189 -1.79 2.79 10.73
N ASP A 190 -1.63 3.46 9.60
CA ASP A 190 -2.67 4.29 8.99
C ASP A 190 -3.61 3.49 8.09
N VAL A 191 -3.07 2.46 7.38
CA VAL A 191 -3.86 1.65 6.45
C VAL A 191 -3.50 0.17 6.58
N ILE A 192 -4.51 -0.68 6.75
CA ILE A 192 -4.39 -2.13 6.66
C ILE A 192 -4.58 -2.56 5.20
N LEU A 193 -3.62 -3.34 4.64
CA LEU A 193 -3.72 -3.91 3.29
C LEU A 193 -4.66 -5.12 3.28
N GLY A 194 -5.91 -4.84 3.36
CA GLY A 194 -7.04 -5.76 3.40
C GLY A 194 -8.38 -5.02 3.53
N PRO A 195 -9.49 -5.73 3.39
CA PRO A 195 -9.63 -7.15 3.12
C PRO A 195 -9.30 -7.53 1.67
N ALA A 196 -9.06 -8.85 1.45
CA ALA A 196 -8.94 -9.41 0.11
C ALA A 196 -10.29 -10.03 -0.31
N ALA A 197 -10.83 -9.63 -1.47
CA ALA A 197 -12.20 -9.95 -1.87
C ALA A 197 -12.33 -10.64 -3.22
N ASN A 198 -11.25 -11.22 -3.74
CA ASN A 198 -11.34 -12.06 -4.92
C ASN A 198 -12.16 -13.32 -4.61
N ILE A 199 -12.84 -13.88 -5.61
CA ILE A 199 -13.67 -15.06 -5.39
C ILE A 199 -12.85 -16.36 -5.41
N HIS A 200 -13.33 -17.39 -4.72
CA HIS A 200 -12.80 -18.75 -4.75
C HIS A 200 -13.20 -19.42 -6.07
N ARG A 201 -12.49 -19.10 -7.15
CA ARG A 201 -12.77 -19.68 -8.48
C ARG A 201 -12.28 -21.12 -8.61
N HIS A 202 -11.13 -21.44 -8.00
CA HIS A 202 -10.52 -22.76 -8.05
C HIS A 202 -9.97 -23.14 -6.68
N PRO A 203 -10.22 -24.34 -6.15
CA PRO A 203 -9.82 -24.73 -4.79
C PRO A 203 -8.30 -24.72 -4.56
N LEU A 204 -7.51 -24.88 -5.63
CA LEU A 204 -6.04 -24.87 -5.54
C LEU A 204 -5.41 -23.47 -5.69
N CYS A 205 -6.19 -22.38 -5.71
CA CYS A 205 -5.61 -21.05 -5.66
C CYS A 205 -4.92 -20.83 -4.31
N GLY A 206 -3.64 -20.48 -4.35
CA GLY A 206 -2.80 -20.37 -3.14
C GLY A 206 -3.20 -19.26 -2.16
N ARG A 207 -4.12 -18.36 -2.55
CA ARG A 207 -4.57 -17.24 -1.73
C ARG A 207 -6.05 -17.33 -1.31
N ASN A 208 -6.72 -18.47 -1.53
CA ASN A 208 -8.11 -18.64 -1.12
C ASN A 208 -8.34 -18.43 0.38
N PHE A 209 -7.33 -18.69 1.22
CA PHE A 209 -7.43 -18.50 2.67
C PHE A 209 -7.77 -17.05 3.05
N GLU A 210 -7.31 -16.07 2.30
CA GLU A 210 -7.55 -14.65 2.58
C GLU A 210 -8.78 -14.09 1.86
N TYR A 211 -9.43 -14.88 0.99
CA TYR A 211 -10.68 -14.53 0.31
C TYR A 211 -11.88 -15.09 1.04
N PHE A 212 -13.06 -14.46 0.89
CA PHE A 212 -14.23 -14.80 1.67
C PHE A 212 -14.99 -16.01 1.14
N SER A 213 -15.32 -16.05 -0.15
CA SER A 213 -16.22 -17.04 -0.73
C SER A 213 -16.09 -17.12 -2.26
N GLU A 214 -16.71 -18.15 -2.85
CA GLU A 214 -16.98 -18.21 -4.29
C GLU A 214 -18.20 -17.35 -4.69
N ASP A 215 -19.09 -17.05 -3.73
CA ASP A 215 -20.26 -16.20 -3.92
C ASP A 215 -19.86 -14.72 -3.80
N PRO A 216 -20.00 -13.91 -4.87
CA PRO A 216 -19.65 -12.50 -4.83
C PRO A 216 -20.55 -11.67 -3.91
N LEU A 217 -21.80 -12.07 -3.65
CA LEU A 217 -22.68 -11.41 -2.70
C LEU A 217 -22.18 -11.60 -1.27
N LEU A 218 -21.89 -12.85 -0.89
CA LEU A 218 -21.35 -13.17 0.44
C LEU A 218 -20.01 -12.46 0.64
N SER A 219 -19.09 -12.57 -0.32
CA SER A 219 -17.80 -11.86 -0.29
C SER A 219 -17.97 -10.36 -0.13
N GLY A 220 -18.91 -9.76 -0.86
CA GLY A 220 -19.18 -8.33 -0.80
C GLY A 220 -19.74 -7.88 0.55
N LEU A 221 -20.70 -8.62 1.10
CA LEU A 221 -21.34 -8.26 2.38
C LEU A 221 -20.38 -8.42 3.58
N MET A 222 -19.59 -9.49 3.59
CA MET A 222 -18.60 -9.75 4.64
C MET A 222 -17.42 -8.80 4.54
N GLY A 223 -16.94 -8.54 3.30
CA GLY A 223 -15.90 -7.55 3.05
C GLY A 223 -16.32 -6.13 3.46
N ALA A 224 -17.55 -5.71 3.21
CA ALA A 224 -18.05 -4.43 3.66
C ALA A 224 -18.12 -4.33 5.20
N ALA A 225 -18.51 -5.40 5.88
CA ALA A 225 -18.59 -5.42 7.33
C ALA A 225 -17.21 -5.22 7.99
N ILE A 226 -16.18 -5.92 7.52
CA ILE A 226 -14.83 -5.78 8.08
C ILE A 226 -14.21 -4.42 7.76
N VAL A 227 -14.44 -3.86 6.54
CA VAL A 227 -14.01 -2.51 6.20
C VAL A 227 -14.61 -1.48 7.15
N ASN A 228 -15.92 -1.53 7.37
CA ASN A 228 -16.59 -0.61 8.28
C ASN A 228 -16.08 -0.75 9.73
N GLY A 229 -15.79 -1.98 10.18
CA GLY A 229 -15.22 -2.22 11.51
C GLY A 229 -13.82 -1.61 11.66
N ILE A 230 -12.92 -1.84 10.71
CA ILE A 230 -11.57 -1.27 10.75
C ILE A 230 -11.64 0.26 10.70
N GLN A 231 -12.39 0.81 9.76
CA GLN A 231 -12.46 2.26 9.51
C GLN A 231 -13.17 3.04 10.64
N SER A 232 -13.98 2.39 11.47
CA SER A 232 -14.58 3.03 12.65
C SER A 232 -13.56 3.51 13.69
N ASN A 233 -12.30 3.08 13.58
CA ASN A 233 -11.19 3.49 14.44
C ASN A 233 -10.26 4.54 13.80
N GLY A 234 -10.65 5.15 12.68
CA GLY A 234 -9.79 6.12 11.99
C GLY A 234 -8.58 5.48 11.28
N VAL A 235 -8.62 4.17 11.04
CA VAL A 235 -7.63 3.41 10.28
C VAL A 235 -8.21 3.04 8.92
N GLY A 236 -7.48 3.31 7.85
CA GLY A 236 -7.92 2.99 6.49
C GLY A 236 -7.79 1.49 6.16
N THR A 237 -8.50 1.09 5.13
CA THR A 237 -8.40 -0.24 4.52
C THR A 237 -7.96 -0.14 3.08
N SER A 238 -7.24 -1.14 2.58
CA SER A 238 -6.95 -1.30 1.16
C SER A 238 -7.62 -2.55 0.64
N LEU A 239 -8.81 -2.37 0.06
CA LEU A 239 -9.56 -3.46 -0.57
C LEU A 239 -8.78 -4.04 -1.75
N LYS A 240 -8.52 -5.36 -1.76
CA LYS A 240 -7.64 -6.00 -2.72
C LYS A 240 -8.17 -7.35 -3.20
N HIS A 241 -7.73 -7.88 -4.33
CA HIS A 241 -6.90 -7.28 -5.37
C HIS A 241 -7.78 -6.97 -6.57
N PHE A 242 -7.95 -5.74 -6.90
CA PHE A 242 -8.87 -5.28 -7.94
C PHE A 242 -8.23 -5.41 -9.33
N VAL A 243 -8.58 -6.38 -10.16
CA VAL A 243 -9.63 -7.37 -10.06
C VAL A 243 -9.21 -8.70 -10.72
N ALA A 244 -9.94 -9.76 -10.43
CA ALA A 244 -9.77 -11.09 -11.05
C ALA A 244 -8.43 -11.78 -10.77
N ASN A 245 -7.79 -11.51 -9.62
CA ASN A 245 -6.60 -12.22 -9.16
C ASN A 245 -6.99 -13.56 -8.51
N ASN A 246 -7.34 -14.55 -9.36
CA ASN A 246 -7.82 -15.86 -8.92
C ASN A 246 -6.82 -16.99 -9.19
N GLN A 247 -5.56 -16.64 -9.48
CA GLN A 247 -4.47 -17.56 -9.77
C GLN A 247 -3.13 -16.95 -9.34
N GLU A 248 -2.30 -17.75 -8.63
CA GLU A 248 -0.98 -17.31 -8.18
C GLU A 248 0.17 -17.79 -9.11
N THR A 249 -0.06 -18.82 -9.93
CA THR A 249 0.93 -19.25 -10.91
C THR A 249 1.14 -18.17 -11.97
N ASN A 250 2.39 -17.69 -12.10
CA ASN A 250 2.75 -16.59 -12.99
C ASN A 250 1.93 -15.31 -12.79
N ARG A 251 1.51 -15.00 -11.57
CA ARG A 251 0.57 -13.92 -11.24
C ARG A 251 0.92 -12.55 -11.83
N LEU A 252 2.22 -12.23 -11.99
CA LEU A 252 2.70 -10.97 -12.60
C LEU A 252 2.56 -10.92 -14.13
N LEU A 253 2.29 -12.06 -14.78
CA LEU A 253 2.22 -12.19 -16.24
C LEU A 253 0.90 -12.79 -16.72
N ASN A 254 0.10 -13.32 -15.80
CA ASN A 254 -1.16 -13.97 -16.09
C ASN A 254 -2.12 -13.00 -16.80
N ASP A 255 -2.83 -13.51 -17.81
CA ASP A 255 -3.89 -12.79 -18.53
C ASP A 255 -5.21 -13.52 -18.35
N VAL A 256 -6.14 -12.89 -17.66
CA VAL A 256 -7.47 -13.43 -17.40
C VAL A 256 -8.36 -13.12 -18.60
N ILE A 257 -8.63 -14.14 -19.41
CA ILE A 257 -9.57 -14.01 -20.53
C ILE A 257 -10.98 -14.27 -20.02
N VAL A 258 -11.81 -13.25 -20.06
CA VAL A 258 -13.15 -13.27 -19.45
C VAL A 258 -14.11 -12.39 -20.24
N SER A 259 -15.37 -12.83 -20.36
CA SER A 259 -16.43 -12.02 -20.98
C SER A 259 -16.85 -10.86 -20.06
N ASP A 260 -17.33 -9.77 -20.64
CA ASP A 260 -17.84 -8.61 -19.88
C ASP A 260 -18.96 -9.00 -18.89
N ARG A 261 -19.84 -9.90 -19.32
CA ARG A 261 -20.88 -10.41 -18.44
C ARG A 261 -20.33 -11.11 -17.21
N ALA A 262 -19.39 -12.05 -17.38
CA ALA A 262 -18.78 -12.76 -16.27
C ALA A 262 -17.96 -11.80 -15.37
N MET A 263 -17.26 -10.85 -15.98
CA MET A 263 -16.55 -9.81 -15.24
C MET A 263 -17.51 -9.02 -14.34
N ARG A 264 -18.63 -8.55 -14.87
CA ARG A 264 -19.60 -7.71 -14.16
C ARG A 264 -20.40 -8.49 -13.11
N GLU A 265 -20.85 -9.69 -13.44
CA GLU A 265 -21.77 -10.47 -12.57
C GLU A 265 -21.02 -11.25 -11.48
N ILE A 266 -19.72 -11.54 -11.66
CA ILE A 266 -18.96 -12.40 -10.76
C ILE A 266 -17.75 -11.63 -10.17
N TYR A 267 -16.77 -11.28 -11.00
CA TYR A 267 -15.47 -10.81 -10.51
C TYR A 267 -15.50 -9.39 -9.93
N LEU A 268 -16.28 -8.50 -10.53
CA LEU A 268 -16.47 -7.13 -10.05
C LEU A 268 -17.53 -7.03 -8.95
N LYS A 269 -18.50 -7.95 -8.91
CA LYS A 269 -19.71 -7.81 -8.10
C LYS A 269 -19.44 -7.73 -6.60
N GLY A 270 -18.50 -8.54 -6.08
CA GLY A 270 -18.09 -8.46 -4.68
C GLY A 270 -17.47 -7.10 -4.32
N PHE A 271 -16.59 -6.59 -5.17
CA PHE A 271 -15.97 -5.27 -5.00
C PHE A 271 -17.01 -4.14 -5.07
N GLU A 272 -17.95 -4.19 -6.00
CA GLU A 272 -19.05 -3.22 -6.11
C GLU A 272 -19.85 -3.15 -4.80
N HIS A 273 -20.17 -4.29 -4.22
CA HIS A 273 -20.89 -4.35 -2.94
C HIS A 273 -20.10 -3.71 -1.80
N ILE A 274 -18.77 -3.93 -1.75
CA ILE A 274 -17.93 -3.36 -0.71
C ILE A 274 -17.81 -1.83 -0.91
N VAL A 275 -17.49 -1.38 -2.11
CA VAL A 275 -17.33 0.06 -2.41
C VAL A 275 -18.61 0.82 -2.05
N LYS A 276 -19.76 0.38 -2.55
CA LYS A 276 -21.03 1.07 -2.34
C LYS A 276 -21.53 1.06 -0.89
N ARG A 277 -21.04 0.16 -0.02
CA ARG A 277 -21.48 0.01 1.37
C ARG A 277 -20.51 0.51 2.42
N SER A 278 -19.25 0.71 2.05
CA SER A 278 -18.21 1.02 3.03
C SER A 278 -17.18 2.06 2.59
N GLN A 279 -17.11 2.40 1.30
CA GLN A 279 -16.12 3.35 0.80
C GLN A 279 -14.74 3.12 1.45
N PRO A 280 -14.03 2.01 1.11
CA PRO A 280 -12.71 1.76 1.65
C PRO A 280 -11.79 2.95 1.31
N TRP A 281 -10.91 3.34 2.23
CA TRP A 281 -10.02 4.49 1.97
C TRP A 281 -9.12 4.27 0.78
N THR A 282 -8.72 3.03 0.55
CA THR A 282 -7.91 2.69 -0.61
C THR A 282 -8.36 1.38 -1.27
N ILE A 283 -8.03 1.23 -2.54
CA ILE A 283 -8.18 -0.01 -3.31
C ILE A 283 -6.83 -0.34 -3.96
N MET A 284 -6.47 -1.63 -3.94
CA MET A 284 -5.24 -2.13 -4.56
C MET A 284 -5.55 -2.84 -5.87
N SER A 285 -5.03 -2.32 -6.99
CA SER A 285 -5.11 -2.97 -8.29
C SER A 285 -4.26 -4.24 -8.33
N SER A 286 -4.73 -5.27 -9.03
CA SER A 286 -4.11 -6.60 -9.03
C SER A 286 -2.90 -6.71 -9.96
N TYR A 287 -2.14 -7.82 -9.82
CA TYR A 287 -0.97 -8.10 -10.65
C TYR A 287 -1.28 -8.46 -12.09
N ASN A 288 -2.40 -9.16 -12.30
CA ASN A 288 -2.72 -9.81 -13.57
C ASN A 288 -3.20 -8.80 -14.62
N LYS A 289 -3.22 -9.30 -15.86
CA LYS A 289 -3.97 -8.67 -16.93
C LYS A 289 -5.41 -9.16 -16.93
N VAL A 290 -6.27 -8.38 -17.55
CA VAL A 290 -7.61 -8.76 -17.98
C VAL A 290 -7.75 -8.42 -19.45
N ASN A 291 -8.02 -9.44 -20.27
CA ASN A 291 -8.17 -9.30 -21.71
C ASN A 291 -7.03 -8.48 -22.37
N GLY A 292 -5.79 -8.79 -22.00
CA GLY A 292 -4.57 -8.21 -22.55
C GLY A 292 -4.02 -6.98 -21.84
N THR A 293 -4.81 -6.30 -20.99
CA THR A 293 -4.40 -5.06 -20.29
C THR A 293 -4.19 -5.32 -18.80
N TYR A 294 -3.07 -4.86 -18.24
CA TYR A 294 -2.86 -4.90 -16.78
C TYR A 294 -3.97 -4.14 -16.07
N THR A 295 -4.50 -4.70 -14.98
CA THR A 295 -5.56 -4.05 -14.21
C THR A 295 -5.14 -2.67 -13.74
N SER A 296 -3.89 -2.51 -13.33
CA SER A 296 -3.30 -1.24 -12.93
C SER A 296 -3.11 -0.23 -14.09
N GLU A 297 -3.25 -0.65 -15.35
CA GLU A 297 -3.12 0.19 -16.54
C GLU A 297 -4.47 0.32 -17.29
N SER A 298 -5.57 -0.14 -16.67
CA SER A 298 -6.90 -0.20 -17.29
C SER A 298 -7.77 0.98 -16.85
N ASN A 299 -7.88 1.98 -17.72
CA ASN A 299 -8.78 3.13 -17.49
C ASN A 299 -10.22 2.65 -17.29
N SER A 300 -10.71 1.70 -18.12
CA SER A 300 -12.07 1.17 -17.99
C SER A 300 -12.37 0.54 -16.64
N LEU A 301 -11.38 -0.10 -15.99
CA LEU A 301 -11.58 -0.67 -14.66
C LEU A 301 -11.45 0.38 -13.55
N LEU A 302 -10.38 1.21 -13.59
CA LEU A 302 -10.03 2.10 -12.50
C LEU A 302 -10.77 3.43 -12.54
N THR A 303 -11.09 3.94 -13.71
CA THR A 303 -11.83 5.19 -13.88
C THR A 303 -13.29 4.91 -14.17
N ASP A 304 -13.62 4.33 -15.34
CA ASP A 304 -15.02 4.24 -15.79
C ASP A 304 -15.87 3.40 -14.81
N VAL A 305 -15.39 2.22 -14.39
CA VAL A 305 -16.15 1.33 -13.49
C VAL A 305 -16.03 1.77 -12.04
N LEU A 306 -14.81 1.90 -11.53
CA LEU A 306 -14.59 2.09 -10.10
C LEU A 306 -14.99 3.50 -9.65
N ARG A 307 -14.55 4.54 -10.35
CA ARG A 307 -14.81 5.93 -9.96
C ARG A 307 -16.14 6.44 -10.50
N ASP A 308 -16.36 6.36 -11.80
CA ASP A 308 -17.51 7.03 -12.42
C ASP A 308 -18.82 6.25 -12.19
N GLU A 309 -18.78 4.91 -12.34
CA GLU A 309 -19.99 4.08 -12.18
C GLU A 309 -20.31 3.79 -10.71
N TRP A 310 -19.30 3.45 -9.89
CA TRP A 310 -19.52 3.08 -8.48
C TRP A 310 -19.38 4.24 -7.50
N GLY A 311 -18.81 5.37 -7.91
CA GLY A 311 -18.59 6.54 -7.09
C GLY A 311 -17.51 6.32 -6.02
N PHE A 312 -16.43 5.60 -6.35
CA PHE A 312 -15.30 5.45 -5.44
C PHE A 312 -14.52 6.75 -5.31
N GLU A 313 -14.41 7.26 -4.09
CA GLU A 313 -13.76 8.54 -3.78
C GLU A 313 -12.34 8.40 -3.21
N GLY A 314 -11.93 7.18 -2.88
CA GLY A 314 -10.67 6.90 -2.21
C GLY A 314 -9.46 6.84 -3.15
N LEU A 315 -8.31 6.45 -2.58
CA LEU A 315 -7.04 6.30 -3.28
C LEU A 315 -6.93 4.91 -3.94
N VAL A 316 -6.46 4.86 -5.18
CA VAL A 316 -6.11 3.61 -5.86
C VAL A 316 -4.60 3.42 -5.83
N MET A 317 -4.13 2.30 -5.25
CA MET A 317 -2.72 1.91 -5.27
C MET A 317 -2.50 0.69 -6.16
N THR A 318 -1.27 0.52 -6.66
CA THR A 318 -0.88 -0.74 -7.29
C THR A 318 -0.51 -1.77 -6.23
N ASP A 319 -0.69 -3.05 -6.51
CA ASP A 319 0.07 -4.08 -5.81
C ASP A 319 1.58 -3.90 -6.08
N TRP A 320 2.44 -4.43 -5.22
CA TRP A 320 3.90 -4.25 -5.28
C TRP A 320 4.46 -4.74 -6.61
N PHE A 321 5.01 -3.81 -7.41
CA PHE A 321 5.49 -4.06 -8.79
C PHE A 321 4.40 -4.41 -9.81
N GLY A 322 3.13 -4.22 -9.49
CA GLY A 322 2.03 -4.45 -10.42
C GLY A 322 2.15 -3.57 -11.68
N GLY A 323 1.80 -4.12 -12.85
CA GLY A 323 1.89 -3.42 -14.13
C GLY A 323 3.31 -3.21 -14.67
N LYS A 324 3.45 -2.41 -15.72
CA LYS A 324 4.71 -2.19 -16.45
C LYS A 324 5.05 -0.73 -16.70
N ASN A 325 4.03 0.10 -16.92
CA ASN A 325 4.20 1.48 -17.36
C ASN A 325 3.64 2.48 -16.33
N PRO A 326 4.51 3.13 -15.52
CA PRO A 326 4.06 4.06 -14.48
C PRO A 326 3.17 5.20 -15.01
N ALA A 327 3.48 5.78 -16.17
CA ALA A 327 2.66 6.84 -16.75
C ALA A 327 1.27 6.34 -17.15
N ALA A 328 1.19 5.14 -17.76
CA ALA A 328 -0.09 4.52 -18.09
C ALA A 328 -0.90 4.19 -16.83
N GLN A 329 -0.24 3.78 -15.74
CA GLN A 329 -0.89 3.48 -14.45
C GLN A 329 -1.54 4.72 -13.85
N ILE A 330 -0.82 5.84 -13.79
CA ILE A 330 -1.39 7.11 -13.29
C ILE A 330 -2.52 7.59 -14.22
N SER A 331 -2.30 7.55 -15.55
CA SER A 331 -3.34 7.95 -16.53
C SER A 331 -4.60 7.07 -16.46
N ALA A 332 -4.45 5.81 -16.04
CA ALA A 332 -5.58 4.89 -15.88
C ALA A 332 -6.39 5.11 -14.59
N GLY A 333 -5.87 5.86 -13.64
CA GLY A 333 -6.57 6.18 -12.38
C GLY A 333 -5.93 5.63 -11.11
N ASN A 334 -4.66 5.12 -11.14
CA ASN A 334 -3.93 4.91 -9.90
C ASN A 334 -3.42 6.25 -9.35
N ASP A 335 -3.38 6.34 -8.04
CA ASP A 335 -2.88 7.49 -7.28
C ASP A 335 -1.54 7.18 -6.58
N LEU A 336 -1.22 5.90 -6.38
CA LEU A 336 -0.02 5.47 -5.66
C LEU A 336 0.62 4.23 -6.31
N LEU A 337 1.88 4.34 -6.70
CA LEU A 337 2.64 3.25 -7.29
C LEU A 337 3.55 2.60 -6.26
N GLU A 338 3.20 1.39 -5.83
CA GLU A 338 4.01 0.62 -4.89
C GLU A 338 5.05 -0.28 -5.61
N PRO A 339 6.20 -0.48 -5.01
CA PRO A 339 6.71 0.04 -3.72
C PRO A 339 7.39 1.41 -3.79
N GLY A 340 7.39 2.12 -4.90
CA GLY A 340 8.04 3.43 -5.02
C GLY A 340 9.53 3.33 -5.36
N THR A 341 9.86 2.59 -6.42
CA THR A 341 11.26 2.45 -6.88
C THR A 341 11.77 3.71 -7.59
N ASN A 342 13.09 3.91 -7.59
CA ASN A 342 13.72 4.97 -8.39
C ASN A 342 13.39 4.88 -9.90
N ARG A 343 13.02 3.70 -10.40
CA ARG A 343 12.55 3.53 -11.77
C ARG A 343 11.17 4.16 -11.96
N GLN A 344 10.25 3.94 -11.01
CA GLN A 344 8.94 4.57 -11.03
C GLN A 344 9.08 6.09 -10.92
N TRP A 345 9.87 6.60 -9.98
CA TRP A 345 10.20 8.02 -9.85
C TRP A 345 10.66 8.64 -11.17
N LYS A 346 11.70 8.07 -11.79
CA LYS A 346 12.22 8.57 -13.07
C LYS A 346 11.22 8.53 -14.23
N ALA A 347 10.25 7.64 -14.18
CA ALA A 347 9.22 7.56 -15.21
C ALA A 347 8.11 8.60 -14.98
N LEU A 348 7.83 8.95 -13.72
CA LEU A 348 6.81 9.94 -13.37
C LEU A 348 7.27 11.39 -13.58
N ILE A 349 8.57 11.67 -13.40
CA ILE A 349 9.11 13.03 -13.56
C ILE A 349 9.33 13.43 -15.02
N LYS A 350 9.29 12.51 -15.98
CA LYS A 350 9.38 12.76 -17.42
C LYS A 350 8.07 13.20 -18.01
#